data_b76d5a011b205f237974c2728e435e3b
#
_entry.id   b76d5a011b205f237974c2728e435e3b
#
_cell.length_a   1.000
_cell.length_b   1.000
_cell.length_c   1.000
_cell.angle_alpha   90.00
_cell.angle_beta   90.00
_cell.angle_gamma   90.00
#
_symmetry.space_group_name_H-M   'P 1'
#
loop_
_entity.id
_entity.type
_entity.pdbx_description
1 polymer ?
#
loop_
_entity_poly.entity_id
_entity_poly.type
_entity_poly.pdbx_seq_one_letter_code
_entity_poly.pdbx_strand_id
1 'polypeptide(L)'
;GATVSQAVPFEEKVDNAAGIVLGKVVDTKSQMDASGRWIVTYSTIRVEKAMKGQAVSEVTVVTPGGRVGTLNQSTIGVPSFHEGDERVVFLKNTRLGPTVLYFDQGAYDVATDSRGERIVEPVQSDAVHMDTQRGVAVANEEPRTLPEFEKAVQAAIKSRPQRVEMSAVAERARQQQQKNGTIADFFARNKVVIAIAAIGAALALWQLTRK
;
A
#
# COMPACT_ATOMS: atom_id res chain seq x y z
N GLY A 1 12.02 19.12 -7.68
CA GLY A 1 12.46 17.72 -7.88
C GLY A 1 11.22 16.84 -7.87
N ALA A 2 11.20 15.80 -8.71
CA ALA A 2 10.11 14.83 -8.69
C ALA A 2 10.12 14.06 -7.36
N THR A 3 8.96 13.88 -6.75
CA THR A 3 8.81 12.99 -5.59
C THR A 3 8.69 11.57 -6.10
N VAL A 4 9.52 10.69 -5.57
CA VAL A 4 9.49 9.26 -5.89
C VAL A 4 8.81 8.53 -4.76
N SER A 5 7.82 7.70 -5.06
CA SER A 5 7.15 6.82 -4.11
C SER A 5 7.14 5.38 -4.63
N GLN A 6 6.98 4.43 -3.71
CA GLN A 6 6.81 3.03 -4.10
C GLN A 6 5.45 2.83 -4.76
N ALA A 7 5.43 2.18 -5.91
CA ALA A 7 4.19 1.74 -6.53
C ALA A 7 3.52 0.66 -5.69
N VAL A 8 2.24 0.81 -5.44
CA VAL A 8 1.44 -0.14 -4.65
C VAL A 8 0.48 -0.89 -5.58
N PRO A 9 0.54 -2.23 -5.61
CA PRO A 9 -0.38 -3.04 -6.40
C PRO A 9 -1.84 -2.80 -6.04
N PHE A 10 -2.74 -2.90 -7.02
CA PHE A 10 -4.17 -2.66 -6.82
C PHE A 10 -4.78 -3.51 -5.71
N GLU A 11 -4.46 -4.80 -5.69
CA GLU A 11 -4.93 -5.74 -4.68
C GLU A 11 -4.46 -5.36 -3.26
N GLU A 12 -3.24 -4.87 -3.13
CA GLU A 12 -2.69 -4.41 -1.86
C GLU A 12 -3.42 -3.14 -1.39
N LYS A 13 -3.75 -2.22 -2.29
CA LYS A 13 -4.59 -1.06 -1.96
C LYS A 13 -5.97 -1.50 -1.47
N VAL A 14 -6.60 -2.45 -2.16
CA VAL A 14 -7.89 -3.01 -1.73
C VAL A 14 -7.78 -3.68 -0.37
N ASP A 15 -6.73 -4.47 -0.13
CA ASP A 15 -6.55 -5.20 1.13
C ASP A 15 -6.37 -4.26 2.32
N ASN A 16 -5.58 -3.21 2.16
CA ASN A 16 -5.20 -2.28 3.23
C ASN A 16 -6.20 -1.13 3.45
N ALA A 17 -7.13 -0.89 2.51
CA ALA A 17 -8.17 0.11 2.69
C ALA A 17 -9.13 -0.28 3.83
N ALA A 18 -9.37 0.65 4.76
CA ALA A 18 -10.43 0.53 5.76
C ALA A 18 -11.83 0.67 5.14
N GLY A 19 -11.92 1.43 4.05
CA GLY A 19 -13.12 1.59 3.23
C GLY A 19 -12.75 1.99 1.81
N ILE A 20 -13.62 1.70 0.85
CA ILE A 20 -13.53 2.15 -0.55
C ILE A 20 -14.91 2.71 -0.90
N VAL A 21 -14.95 3.99 -1.22
CA VAL A 21 -16.20 4.70 -1.50
C VAL A 21 -16.16 5.37 -2.87
N LEU A 22 -17.27 5.30 -3.57
CA LEU A 22 -17.60 6.13 -4.73
C LEU A 22 -18.51 7.25 -4.24
N GLY A 23 -18.24 8.48 -4.60
CA GLY A 23 -19.11 9.59 -4.26
C GLY A 23 -18.68 10.91 -4.87
N LYS A 24 -19.47 11.94 -4.57
CA LYS A 24 -19.28 13.29 -5.07
C LYS A 24 -18.81 14.21 -3.93
N VAL A 25 -17.78 14.99 -4.17
CA VAL A 25 -17.32 16.03 -3.25
C VAL A 25 -18.37 17.13 -3.17
N VAL A 26 -18.90 17.38 -1.98
CA VAL A 26 -19.98 18.37 -1.76
C VAL A 26 -19.53 19.57 -0.96
N ASP A 27 -18.40 19.48 -0.24
CA ASP A 27 -17.83 20.60 0.52
C ASP A 27 -16.32 20.38 0.65
N THR A 28 -15.55 21.48 0.66
CA THR A 28 -14.12 21.47 0.89
C THR A 28 -13.71 22.66 1.72
N LYS A 29 -13.10 22.42 2.88
CA LYS A 29 -12.68 23.48 3.81
C LYS A 29 -11.26 23.24 4.31
N SER A 30 -10.39 24.23 4.09
CA SER A 30 -9.04 24.26 4.63
C SER A 30 -8.98 25.09 5.91
N GLN A 31 -8.22 24.64 6.88
CA GLN A 31 -7.97 25.35 8.13
C GLN A 31 -6.58 25.04 8.67
N MET A 32 -6.09 25.91 9.56
CA MET A 32 -4.86 25.62 10.32
C MET A 32 -5.13 24.48 11.29
N ASP A 33 -4.13 23.60 11.46
CA ASP A 33 -4.16 22.59 12.51
C ASP A 33 -4.08 23.23 13.92
N ALA A 34 -4.26 22.43 14.96
CA ALA A 34 -4.21 22.90 16.34
C ALA A 34 -2.85 23.52 16.73
N SER A 35 -1.76 23.22 16.02
CA SER A 35 -0.45 23.82 16.23
C SER A 35 -0.27 25.18 15.55
N GLY A 36 -1.19 25.57 14.66
CA GLY A 36 -1.09 26.77 13.84
C GLY A 36 0.04 26.76 12.80
N ARG A 37 0.62 25.59 12.51
CA ARG A 37 1.77 25.45 11.59
C ARG A 37 1.42 24.79 10.26
N TRP A 38 0.42 23.92 10.27
CA TRP A 38 0.04 23.13 9.11
C TRP A 38 -1.38 23.44 8.67
N ILE A 39 -1.58 23.51 7.37
CA ILE A 39 -2.91 23.56 6.79
C ILE A 39 -3.38 22.13 6.55
N VAL A 40 -4.60 21.84 6.97
CA VAL A 40 -5.31 20.59 6.68
C VAL A 40 -6.61 20.94 5.96
N THR A 41 -6.96 20.11 4.98
CA THR A 41 -8.18 20.24 4.20
C THR A 41 -9.13 19.12 4.55
N TYR A 42 -10.36 19.47 4.85
CA TYR A 42 -11.48 18.57 5.09
C TYR A 42 -12.38 18.58 3.86
N SER A 43 -12.50 17.45 3.18
CA SER A 43 -13.34 17.31 1.99
C SER A 43 -14.47 16.34 2.30
N THR A 44 -15.70 16.80 2.23
CA THR A 44 -16.89 16.00 2.47
C THR A 44 -17.35 15.35 1.18
N ILE A 45 -17.39 14.04 1.15
CA ILE A 45 -17.85 13.25 0.02
C ILE A 45 -19.22 12.67 0.37
N ARG A 46 -20.23 13.01 -0.42
CA ARG A 46 -21.51 12.32 -0.39
C ARG A 46 -21.37 10.99 -1.09
N VAL A 47 -21.51 9.91 -0.32
CA VAL A 47 -21.26 8.55 -0.78
C VAL A 47 -22.44 8.04 -1.60
N GLU A 48 -22.19 7.71 -2.85
CA GLU A 48 -23.13 6.99 -3.73
C GLU A 48 -23.09 5.48 -3.42
N LYS A 49 -21.88 4.94 -3.26
CA LYS A 49 -21.67 3.51 -3.06
C LYS A 49 -20.44 3.24 -2.19
N ALA A 50 -20.59 2.37 -1.21
CA ALA A 50 -19.46 1.75 -0.51
C ALA A 50 -19.12 0.42 -1.17
N MET A 51 -17.93 0.33 -1.78
CA MET A 51 -17.43 -0.91 -2.41
C MET A 51 -16.75 -1.83 -1.39
N LYS A 52 -16.23 -1.23 -0.29
CA LYS A 52 -15.65 -1.94 0.85
C LYS A 52 -15.88 -1.13 2.12
N GLY A 53 -16.06 -1.83 3.24
CA GLY A 53 -16.26 -1.21 4.56
C GLY A 53 -17.72 -0.91 4.86
N GLN A 54 -17.94 -0.05 5.86
CA GLN A 54 -19.29 0.30 6.31
C GLN A 54 -19.96 1.25 5.31
N ALA A 55 -21.22 0.99 5.01
CA ALA A 55 -22.05 1.90 4.22
C ALA A 55 -22.38 3.14 5.07
N VAL A 56 -21.98 4.32 4.57
CA VAL A 56 -22.26 5.62 5.15
C VAL A 56 -22.80 6.54 4.08
N SER A 57 -23.60 7.54 4.44
CA SER A 57 -24.13 8.52 3.48
C SER A 57 -23.12 9.60 3.12
N GLU A 58 -22.22 9.92 4.03
CA GLU A 58 -21.17 10.91 3.83
C GLU A 58 -19.90 10.48 4.57
N VAL A 59 -18.75 10.87 4.04
CA VAL A 59 -17.45 10.72 4.69
C VAL A 59 -16.65 12.01 4.50
N THR A 60 -16.03 12.51 5.58
CA THR A 60 -15.11 13.64 5.51
C THR A 60 -13.69 13.11 5.46
N VAL A 61 -13.01 13.37 4.36
CA VAL A 61 -11.61 12.98 4.13
C VAL A 61 -10.70 14.12 4.52
N VAL A 62 -9.66 13.83 5.30
CA VAL A 62 -8.69 14.82 5.77
C VAL A 62 -7.39 14.65 4.98
N THR A 63 -6.94 15.72 4.35
CA THR A 63 -5.67 15.74 3.59
C THR A 63 -4.75 16.87 4.08
N PRO A 64 -3.44 16.68 4.10
CA PRO A 64 -2.49 17.75 4.41
C PRO A 64 -2.41 18.74 3.25
N GLY A 65 -2.25 20.01 3.57
CA GLY A 65 -2.19 21.12 2.60
C GLY A 65 -3.52 21.83 2.42
N GLY A 66 -3.52 22.82 1.55
CA GLY A 66 -4.66 23.67 1.24
C GLY A 66 -4.34 25.15 1.33
N ARG A 67 -5.36 25.98 1.33
CA ARG A 67 -5.23 27.44 1.37
C ARG A 67 -6.05 28.05 2.50
N VAL A 68 -5.40 28.89 3.31
CA VAL A 68 -6.05 29.68 4.36
C VAL A 68 -5.61 31.14 4.23
N GLY A 69 -6.50 32.01 3.82
CA GLY A 69 -6.18 33.41 3.51
C GLY A 69 -5.12 33.49 2.40
N THR A 70 -3.98 34.12 2.70
CA THR A 70 -2.85 34.24 1.78
C THR A 70 -1.86 33.07 1.85
N LEU A 71 -2.00 32.20 2.86
CA LEU A 71 -1.13 31.04 3.04
C LEU A 71 -1.59 29.91 2.14
N ASN A 72 -0.66 29.32 1.42
CA ASN A 72 -0.87 28.14 0.59
C ASN A 72 0.20 27.10 0.93
N GLN A 73 -0.23 25.89 1.29
CA GLN A 73 0.63 24.74 1.52
C GLN A 73 0.22 23.63 0.57
N SER A 74 1.14 23.18 -0.26
CA SER A 74 0.94 22.00 -1.10
C SER A 74 1.84 20.88 -0.61
N THR A 75 1.31 19.66 -0.67
CA THR A 75 2.06 18.45 -0.38
C THR A 75 2.05 17.59 -1.63
N ILE A 76 3.25 17.29 -2.16
CA ILE A 76 3.39 16.49 -3.39
C ILE A 76 2.86 15.08 -3.12
N GLY A 77 2.14 14.53 -4.10
CA GLY A 77 1.52 13.21 -4.00
C GLY A 77 0.26 13.15 -3.15
N VAL A 78 -0.29 14.29 -2.71
CA VAL A 78 -1.58 14.34 -2.03
C VAL A 78 -2.65 14.78 -3.05
N PRO A 79 -3.73 14.00 -3.24
CA PRO A 79 -4.79 14.40 -4.14
C PRO A 79 -5.53 15.62 -3.60
N SER A 80 -5.84 16.55 -4.48
CA SER A 80 -6.75 17.65 -4.19
C SER A 80 -8.19 17.28 -4.54
N PHE A 81 -9.14 17.79 -3.74
CA PHE A 81 -10.56 17.58 -3.93
C PHE A 81 -11.23 18.93 -4.16
N HIS A 82 -12.11 19.00 -5.16
CA HIS A 82 -12.91 20.19 -5.45
C HIS A 82 -14.40 19.84 -5.40
N GLU A 83 -15.21 20.79 -4.99
CA GLU A 83 -16.65 20.58 -5.02
C GLU A 83 -17.13 20.23 -6.43
N GLY A 84 -17.94 19.20 -6.51
CA GLY A 84 -18.42 18.65 -7.79
C GLY A 84 -17.63 17.48 -8.33
N ASP A 85 -16.38 17.26 -7.87
CA ASP A 85 -15.59 16.11 -8.28
C ASP A 85 -16.31 14.80 -7.92
N GLU A 86 -16.34 13.89 -8.86
CA GLU A 86 -16.76 12.50 -8.62
C GLU A 86 -15.53 11.63 -8.48
N ARG A 87 -15.43 10.88 -7.38
CA ARG A 87 -14.21 10.17 -6.98
C ARG A 87 -14.50 8.77 -6.47
N VAL A 88 -13.56 7.85 -6.75
CA VAL A 88 -13.38 6.66 -5.91
C VAL A 88 -12.22 6.91 -4.98
N VAL A 89 -12.43 6.71 -3.68
CA VAL A 89 -11.42 6.96 -2.66
C VAL A 89 -11.22 5.72 -1.78
N PHE A 90 -9.97 5.29 -1.68
CA PHE A 90 -9.51 4.26 -0.76
C PHE A 90 -9.14 4.94 0.55
N LEU A 91 -9.78 4.57 1.62
CA LEU A 91 -9.70 5.25 2.92
C LEU A 91 -8.81 4.50 3.91
N LYS A 92 -8.07 5.27 4.67
CA LYS A 92 -7.32 4.83 5.85
C LYS A 92 -7.77 5.65 7.06
N ASN A 93 -8.05 5.00 8.16
CA ASN A 93 -8.40 5.69 9.40
C ASN A 93 -7.17 6.30 10.07
N THR A 94 -7.27 7.54 10.50
CA THR A 94 -6.26 8.24 11.28
C THR A 94 -6.89 8.88 12.52
N ARG A 95 -6.06 9.46 13.40
CA ARG A 95 -6.55 10.19 14.58
C ARG A 95 -7.34 11.46 14.24
N LEU A 96 -7.07 12.04 13.06
CA LEU A 96 -7.77 13.26 12.57
C LEU A 96 -9.02 12.93 11.76
N GLY A 97 -9.27 11.66 11.48
CA GLY A 97 -10.35 11.17 10.65
C GLY A 97 -9.83 10.32 9.48
N PRO A 98 -10.72 9.87 8.59
CA PRO A 98 -10.33 9.16 7.39
C PRO A 98 -9.44 10.02 6.49
N THR A 99 -8.41 9.43 5.90
CA THR A 99 -7.56 10.05 4.87
C THR A 99 -7.43 9.12 3.68
N VAL A 100 -6.85 9.61 2.58
CA VAL A 100 -6.59 8.80 1.40
C VAL A 100 -5.45 7.84 1.68
N LEU A 101 -5.66 6.55 1.40
CA LEU A 101 -4.66 5.52 1.55
C LEU A 101 -3.61 5.67 0.43
N TYR A 102 -2.33 5.59 0.77
CA TYR A 102 -1.21 5.67 -0.18
C TYR A 102 -1.20 6.95 -1.04
N PHE A 103 -1.67 8.07 -0.46
CA PHE A 103 -1.68 9.39 -1.11
C PHE A 103 -2.48 9.37 -2.43
N ASP A 104 -1.91 9.87 -3.52
CA ASP A 104 -2.53 9.93 -4.84
C ASP A 104 -2.91 8.54 -5.39
N GLN A 105 -2.16 7.47 -5.05
CA GLN A 105 -2.44 6.12 -5.51
C GLN A 105 -3.76 5.54 -4.97
N GLY A 106 -4.32 6.12 -3.91
CA GLY A 106 -5.60 5.73 -3.33
C GLY A 106 -6.80 6.56 -3.79
N ALA A 107 -6.63 7.44 -4.77
CA ALA A 107 -7.69 8.28 -5.30
C ALA A 107 -7.81 8.12 -6.81
N TYR A 108 -9.05 8.08 -7.30
CA TYR A 108 -9.37 7.92 -8.70
C TYR A 108 -10.44 8.93 -9.11
N ASP A 109 -10.22 9.56 -10.25
CA ASP A 109 -11.23 10.38 -10.92
C ASP A 109 -12.30 9.51 -11.55
N VAL A 110 -13.54 9.98 -11.51
CA VAL A 110 -14.65 9.37 -12.24
C VAL A 110 -15.19 10.40 -13.22
N ALA A 111 -15.06 10.11 -14.50
CA ALA A 111 -15.55 10.96 -15.57
C ALA A 111 -16.52 10.20 -16.47
N THR A 112 -17.49 10.90 -17.05
CA THR A 112 -18.39 10.31 -18.02
C THR A 112 -17.84 10.52 -19.43
N ASP A 113 -17.65 9.44 -20.16
CA ASP A 113 -17.16 9.48 -21.54
C ASP A 113 -18.24 9.95 -22.52
N SER A 114 -17.88 10.06 -23.81
CA SER A 114 -18.79 10.50 -24.87
C SER A 114 -19.95 9.54 -25.14
N ARG A 115 -19.87 8.30 -24.63
CA ARG A 115 -20.92 7.26 -24.75
C ARG A 115 -21.82 7.20 -23.51
N GLY A 116 -21.56 8.05 -22.51
CA GLY A 116 -22.31 8.07 -21.26
C GLY A 116 -21.82 7.02 -20.24
N GLU A 117 -20.68 6.35 -20.48
CA GLU A 117 -20.09 5.41 -19.51
C GLU A 117 -19.22 6.15 -18.50
N ARG A 118 -19.32 5.77 -17.22
CA ARG A 118 -18.42 6.29 -16.17
C ARG A 118 -17.10 5.53 -16.21
N ILE A 119 -16.02 6.27 -16.41
CA ILE A 119 -14.63 5.79 -16.47
C ILE A 119 -13.92 6.17 -15.19
N VAL A 120 -13.24 5.22 -14.56
CA VAL A 120 -12.44 5.39 -13.36
C VAL A 120 -10.98 5.36 -13.76
N GLU A 121 -10.25 6.42 -13.47
CA GLU A 121 -8.83 6.57 -13.78
C GLU A 121 -8.04 7.10 -12.56
N PRO A 122 -6.77 6.74 -12.38
CA PRO A 122 -5.96 7.31 -11.30
C PRO A 122 -5.90 8.83 -11.41
N VAL A 123 -5.96 9.53 -10.29
CA VAL A 123 -5.78 10.99 -10.29
C VAL A 123 -4.44 11.37 -10.85
N GLN A 124 -4.39 12.50 -11.57
CA GLN A 124 -3.13 13.06 -12.06
C GLN A 124 -2.26 13.49 -10.88
N SER A 125 -0.99 13.12 -10.91
CA SER A 125 -0.02 13.44 -9.86
C SER A 125 1.35 13.73 -10.47
N ASP A 126 2.09 14.64 -9.82
CA ASP A 126 3.50 14.92 -10.14
C ASP A 126 4.46 13.89 -9.49
N ALA A 127 3.94 12.91 -8.76
CA ALA A 127 4.73 11.85 -8.16
C ALA A 127 5.07 10.76 -9.19
N VAL A 128 6.29 10.25 -9.13
CA VAL A 128 6.73 9.10 -9.91
C VAL A 128 6.65 7.86 -9.04
N HIS A 129 5.89 6.87 -9.48
CA HIS A 129 5.78 5.60 -8.78
C HIS A 129 6.81 4.61 -9.30
N MET A 130 7.56 4.01 -8.38
CA MET A 130 8.67 3.10 -8.69
C MET A 130 8.42 1.71 -8.13
N ASP A 131 8.72 0.69 -8.93
CA ASP A 131 8.98 -0.64 -8.41
C ASP A 131 10.37 -0.64 -7.77
N THR A 132 10.43 -0.59 -6.44
CA THR A 132 11.69 -0.49 -5.69
C THR A 132 12.53 -1.77 -5.78
N GLN A 133 11.93 -2.91 -6.11
CA GLN A 133 12.66 -4.17 -6.30
C GLN A 133 13.35 -4.21 -7.65
N ARG A 134 12.74 -3.64 -8.67
CA ARG A 134 13.26 -3.59 -10.05
C ARG A 134 13.98 -2.28 -10.36
N GLY A 135 13.80 -1.24 -9.56
CA GLY A 135 14.38 0.08 -9.79
C GLY A 135 13.83 0.80 -11.03
N VAL A 136 12.62 0.48 -11.46
CA VAL A 136 11.99 1.04 -12.66
C VAL A 136 10.71 1.80 -12.32
N ALA A 137 10.41 2.85 -13.08
CA ALA A 137 9.14 3.54 -12.98
C ALA A 137 8.01 2.61 -13.44
N VAL A 138 6.91 2.61 -12.68
CA VAL A 138 5.70 1.86 -13.01
C VAL A 138 4.74 2.79 -13.73
N ALA A 139 4.17 2.33 -14.83
CA ALA A 139 3.12 3.05 -15.53
C ALA A 139 1.87 3.17 -14.63
N ASN A 140 1.12 4.24 -14.81
CA ASN A 140 -0.17 4.38 -14.15
C ASN A 140 -1.10 3.23 -14.54
N GLU A 141 -2.05 2.92 -13.65
CA GLU A 141 -3.09 1.95 -13.96
C GLU A 141 -3.92 2.44 -15.16
N GLU A 142 -4.28 1.49 -16.02
CA GLU A 142 -5.16 1.79 -17.16
C GLU A 142 -6.57 2.19 -16.68
N PRO A 143 -7.21 3.17 -17.32
CA PRO A 143 -8.59 3.52 -17.05
C PRO A 143 -9.51 2.30 -17.24
N ARG A 144 -10.54 2.20 -16.40
CA ARG A 144 -11.54 1.12 -16.42
C ARG A 144 -12.93 1.72 -16.38
N THR A 145 -13.91 1.04 -16.97
CA THR A 145 -15.30 1.39 -16.69
C THR A 145 -15.63 1.15 -15.23
N LEU A 146 -16.55 1.92 -14.67
CA LEU A 146 -16.94 1.76 -13.27
C LEU A 146 -17.39 0.33 -12.92
N PRO A 147 -18.17 -0.38 -13.73
CA PRO A 147 -18.49 -1.79 -13.47
C PRO A 147 -17.28 -2.72 -13.44
N GLU A 148 -16.28 -2.49 -14.33
CA GLU A 148 -15.04 -3.26 -14.33
C GLU A 148 -14.20 -2.99 -13.10
N PHE A 149 -14.13 -1.73 -12.68
CA PHE A 149 -13.43 -1.32 -11.46
C PHE A 149 -14.07 -1.97 -10.22
N GLU A 150 -15.40 -1.91 -10.09
CA GLU A 150 -16.13 -2.57 -9.01
C GLU A 150 -15.89 -4.08 -8.99
N LYS A 151 -15.92 -4.72 -10.16
CA LYS A 151 -15.62 -6.15 -10.30
C LYS A 151 -14.19 -6.47 -9.85
N ALA A 152 -13.22 -5.62 -10.20
CA ALA A 152 -11.84 -5.79 -9.77
C ALA A 152 -11.68 -5.65 -8.24
N VAL A 153 -12.37 -4.68 -7.62
CA VAL A 153 -12.39 -4.52 -6.14
C VAL A 153 -12.97 -5.79 -5.49
N GLN A 154 -14.10 -6.29 -5.98
CA GLN A 154 -14.72 -7.50 -5.41
C GLN A 154 -13.87 -8.76 -5.62
N ALA A 155 -13.21 -8.89 -6.78
CA ALA A 155 -12.28 -9.98 -7.04
C ALA A 155 -11.07 -9.94 -6.09
N ALA A 156 -10.52 -8.75 -5.85
CA ALA A 156 -9.43 -8.55 -4.90
C ALA A 156 -9.84 -8.92 -3.47
N ILE A 157 -11.03 -8.51 -3.02
CA ILE A 157 -11.56 -8.88 -1.69
C ILE A 157 -11.70 -10.40 -1.57
N LYS A 158 -12.27 -11.08 -2.57
CA LYS A 158 -12.48 -12.54 -2.56
C LYS A 158 -11.17 -13.31 -2.55
N SER A 159 -10.14 -12.84 -3.25
CA SER A 159 -8.84 -13.52 -3.33
C SER A 159 -7.89 -13.22 -2.17
N ARG A 160 -8.25 -12.29 -1.27
CA ARG A 160 -7.42 -11.93 -0.10
C ARG A 160 -7.00 -13.11 0.77
N PRO A 161 -7.88 -14.05 1.17
CA PRO A 161 -7.47 -15.21 1.98
C PRO A 161 -6.36 -16.02 1.32
N GLN A 162 -6.45 -16.29 0.02
CA GLN A 162 -5.43 -17.04 -0.72
C GLN A 162 -4.10 -16.28 -0.78
N ARG A 163 -4.12 -14.96 -1.00
CA ARG A 163 -2.89 -14.13 -1.01
C ARG A 163 -2.20 -14.13 0.35
N VAL A 164 -2.96 -14.02 1.43
CA VAL A 164 -2.42 -14.06 2.80
C VAL A 164 -1.79 -15.41 3.09
N GLU A 165 -2.42 -16.50 2.70
CA GLU A 165 -1.90 -17.85 2.87
C GLU A 165 -0.62 -18.05 2.06
N MET A 166 -0.60 -17.65 0.79
CA MET A 166 0.57 -17.74 -0.07
C MET A 166 1.75 -16.90 0.47
N SER A 167 1.50 -15.69 0.97
CA SER A 167 2.55 -14.86 1.55
C SER A 167 3.11 -15.47 2.82
N ALA A 168 2.28 -16.04 3.69
CA ALA A 168 2.72 -16.74 4.90
C ALA A 168 3.56 -17.99 4.58
N VAL A 169 3.19 -18.74 3.54
CA VAL A 169 3.96 -19.90 3.07
C VAL A 169 5.33 -19.44 2.52
N ALA A 170 5.33 -18.38 1.70
CA ALA A 170 6.57 -17.82 1.14
C ALA A 170 7.51 -17.29 2.23
N GLU A 171 6.98 -16.65 3.26
CA GLU A 171 7.76 -16.15 4.38
C GLU A 171 8.35 -17.29 5.22
N ARG A 172 7.57 -18.33 5.52
CA ARG A 172 8.07 -19.55 6.18
C ARG A 172 9.19 -20.22 5.38
N ALA A 173 9.04 -20.30 4.05
CA ALA A 173 10.08 -20.87 3.16
C ALA A 173 11.37 -20.04 3.21
N ARG A 174 11.28 -18.69 3.19
CA ARG A 174 12.42 -17.79 3.34
C ARG A 174 13.13 -17.96 4.67
N GLN A 175 12.38 -18.04 5.77
CA GLN A 175 12.93 -18.25 7.12
C GLN A 175 13.62 -19.62 7.24
N GLN A 176 13.05 -20.64 6.63
CA GLN A 176 13.66 -21.98 6.59
C GLN A 176 14.97 -21.97 5.81
N GLN A 177 15.01 -21.32 4.65
CA GLN A 177 16.19 -21.19 3.81
C GLN A 177 17.30 -20.39 4.53
N GLN A 178 16.94 -19.32 5.25
CA GLN A 178 17.89 -18.54 6.05
C GLN A 178 18.47 -19.36 7.20
N LYS A 179 17.67 -20.17 7.89
CA LYS A 179 18.16 -21.10 8.93
C LYS A 179 19.12 -22.14 8.36
N ASN A 180 18.76 -22.73 7.23
CA ASN A 180 19.61 -23.73 6.56
C ASN A 180 20.92 -23.11 6.05
N GLY A 181 20.89 -21.89 5.53
CA GLY A 181 22.08 -21.12 5.15
C GLY A 181 23.01 -20.88 6.33
N THR A 182 22.46 -20.49 7.49
CA THR A 182 23.24 -20.27 8.70
C THR A 182 23.90 -21.56 9.21
N ILE A 183 23.21 -22.69 9.13
CA ILE A 183 23.76 -24.00 9.51
C ILE A 183 24.88 -24.43 8.53
N ALA A 184 24.66 -24.27 7.23
CA ALA A 184 25.67 -24.57 6.22
C ALA A 184 26.91 -23.68 6.37
N ASP A 185 26.75 -22.39 6.65
CA ASP A 185 27.82 -21.45 6.94
C ASP A 185 28.58 -21.81 8.22
N PHE A 186 27.87 -22.24 9.26
CA PHE A 186 28.49 -22.72 10.50
C PHE A 186 29.40 -23.91 10.23
N PHE A 187 28.91 -24.91 9.49
CA PHE A 187 29.72 -26.09 9.13
C PHE A 187 30.86 -25.71 8.18
N ALA A 188 30.67 -24.81 7.23
CA ALA A 188 31.70 -24.32 6.34
C ALA A 188 32.84 -23.59 7.06
N ARG A 189 32.53 -22.77 8.05
CA ARG A 189 33.51 -22.02 8.87
C ARG A 189 34.22 -22.89 9.90
N ASN A 190 33.55 -23.96 10.37
CA ASN A 190 34.06 -24.81 11.44
C ASN A 190 34.63 -26.14 10.94
N LYS A 191 35.05 -26.25 9.65
CA LYS A 191 35.69 -27.44 9.09
C LYS A 191 36.86 -27.91 9.92
N VAL A 192 37.65 -26.98 10.48
CA VAL A 192 38.80 -27.32 11.33
C VAL A 192 38.35 -27.98 12.64
N VAL A 193 37.29 -27.47 13.27
CA VAL A 193 36.76 -28.05 14.51
C VAL A 193 36.16 -29.42 14.29
N ILE A 194 35.52 -29.66 13.18
CA ILE A 194 34.97 -30.98 12.80
C ILE A 194 36.13 -31.97 12.52
N ALA A 195 37.16 -31.52 11.83
CA ALA A 195 38.33 -32.33 11.58
C ALA A 195 39.05 -32.73 12.89
N ILE A 196 39.19 -31.81 13.84
CA ILE A 196 39.81 -32.09 15.16
C ILE A 196 38.94 -33.05 15.96
N ALA A 197 37.62 -32.89 15.96
CA ALA A 197 36.71 -33.85 16.61
C ALA A 197 36.75 -35.24 16.02
N ALA A 198 36.83 -35.37 14.70
CA ALA A 198 36.97 -36.64 13.99
C ALA A 198 38.30 -37.32 14.30
N ILE A 199 39.42 -36.60 14.36
CA ILE A 199 40.73 -37.11 14.73
C ILE A 199 40.73 -37.56 16.20
N GLY A 200 40.10 -36.78 17.11
CA GLY A 200 39.97 -37.16 18.51
C GLY A 200 39.17 -38.45 18.71
N ALA A 201 38.05 -38.60 17.99
CA ALA A 201 37.26 -39.83 18.03
C ALA A 201 37.99 -41.04 17.46
N ALA A 202 38.76 -40.86 16.37
CA ALA A 202 39.60 -41.94 15.80
C ALA A 202 40.70 -42.38 16.75
N LEU A 203 41.35 -41.43 17.43
CA LEU A 203 42.39 -41.75 18.44
C LEU A 203 41.81 -42.46 19.67
N ALA A 204 40.62 -42.08 20.13
CA ALA A 204 39.93 -42.73 21.23
C ALA A 204 39.52 -44.16 20.88
N LEU A 205 39.00 -44.41 19.67
CA LEU A 205 38.70 -45.75 19.14
C LEU A 205 39.97 -46.62 19.00
N TRP A 206 41.06 -46.03 18.52
CA TRP A 206 42.36 -46.75 18.39
C TRP A 206 42.95 -47.17 19.74
N GLN A 207 42.76 -46.35 20.78
CA GLN A 207 43.19 -46.69 22.15
C GLN A 207 42.34 -47.82 22.76
N LEU A 208 41.05 -47.92 22.43
CA LEU A 208 40.13 -48.95 22.92
C LEU A 208 40.36 -50.32 22.24
N THR A 209 40.88 -50.33 21.03
CA THR A 209 41.16 -51.57 20.26
C THR A 209 42.58 -52.16 20.52
N ARG A 210 43.41 -51.48 21.31
CA ARG A 210 44.77 -51.90 21.66
C ARG A 210 44.90 -52.64 22.98
N LYS A 211 43.80 -53.06 23.63
CA LYS A 211 43.82 -53.90 24.83
C LYS A 211 43.54 -55.36 24.49
#